data_f56767ffe796fd391feea6b8d5fe1e47
#
_entry.id   f56767ffe796fd391feea6b8d5fe1e47
#
_cell.length_a   1.000
_cell.length_b   1.000
_cell.length_c   1.000
_cell.angle_alpha   90.00
_cell.angle_beta   90.00
_cell.angle_gamma   90.00
#
_symmetry.space_group_name_H-M   'P 1'
#
loop_
_entity.id
_entity.type
_entity.pdbx_description
1 polymer ?
#
loop_
_entity_poly.entity_id
_entity_poly.type
_entity_poly.pdbx_seq_one_letter_code
_entity_poly.pdbx_strand_id
1 'polypeptide(L)'
;MTQPNIHDHRILILDFGSQYTQLIARRIREIGVYCEVEPWDTELTTIENFGARGVILSGGPETVTGDDAPIAAPQIFELGVPVLGICYGMQTMAEQLGGKVIHSSEHEYGYAQVRARGHTQLLDKIEDHVTEEGYGMLDVWMSHGDRVDQMPDGFKLMASTGNCPVAGMADEQKRFYGIQFHPEVTHTLQGSRILERFVVDICGCEKLWTTGNIIDDSVARIRETVGSDKVLLGLSGGVDSSVVAALLHKAIGDQLTCVFVDHGLLRYQEGDQVMAMFGDHMGIKVIRVDAVDAFMDKLAGVSDPEEKRKIIGHSFIELFDAEAARLTEVNWLAQGTIYPDVIESAGAKTGKAKVIKSHHNVGGLPEDMTLKLLEPLRELFKDEVRKLGVALGLPSDMVYRHPFPGPGLGVRILGEVKKEYADILRLADHIFISELREAGLYDKTSQAFAVFLPVKSVGVVGDARRYDYVVALRAVETVDFMTARWAHLPYDFLEKVSNRIINEIPRITRVTYDISSKPPATIEWE
;
A
#
# COMPACT_ATOMS: atom_id res chain seq x y z
N MET A 1 -32.73 -13.95 4.10
CA MET A 1 -31.79 -14.30 3.03
C MET A 1 -30.41 -14.24 3.68
N THR A 2 -29.66 -15.33 3.68
CA THR A 2 -28.26 -15.31 4.13
C THR A 2 -27.49 -14.35 3.23
N GLN A 3 -26.76 -13.40 3.81
CA GLN A 3 -25.88 -12.53 3.04
C GLN A 3 -24.88 -13.39 2.26
N PRO A 4 -24.59 -13.09 0.98
CA PRO A 4 -23.58 -13.82 0.23
C PRO A 4 -22.23 -13.62 0.93
N ASN A 5 -21.48 -14.71 1.11
CA ASN A 5 -20.14 -14.63 1.67
C ASN A 5 -19.22 -13.96 0.62
N ILE A 6 -18.59 -12.87 1.01
CA ILE A 6 -17.74 -12.07 0.10
C ILE A 6 -16.50 -12.84 -0.39
N HIS A 7 -16.17 -13.96 0.23
CA HIS A 7 -15.06 -14.85 -0.12
C HIS A 7 -15.48 -16.07 -0.98
N ASP A 8 -16.77 -16.24 -1.32
CA ASP A 8 -17.23 -17.40 -2.11
C ASP A 8 -16.70 -17.38 -3.54
N HIS A 9 -16.47 -16.18 -4.09
CA HIS A 9 -15.92 -15.97 -5.42
C HIS A 9 -14.52 -15.36 -5.30
N ARG A 10 -13.49 -16.19 -5.41
CA ARG A 10 -12.10 -15.80 -5.16
C ARG A 10 -11.13 -16.27 -6.22
N ILE A 11 -10.10 -15.45 -6.44
CA ILE A 11 -9.00 -15.70 -7.38
C ILE A 11 -7.73 -15.92 -6.59
N LEU A 12 -6.97 -16.94 -6.93
CA LEU A 12 -5.64 -17.16 -6.40
C LEU A 12 -4.60 -16.55 -7.35
N ILE A 13 -3.65 -15.80 -6.80
CA ILE A 13 -2.53 -15.24 -7.54
C ILE A 13 -1.26 -15.90 -7.00
N LEU A 14 -0.50 -16.58 -7.86
CA LEU A 14 0.79 -17.14 -7.51
C LEU A 14 1.90 -16.16 -7.89
N ASP A 15 2.68 -15.76 -6.91
CA ASP A 15 3.73 -14.75 -7.04
C ASP A 15 5.07 -15.38 -7.39
N PHE A 16 5.57 -15.08 -8.59
CA PHE A 16 6.89 -15.47 -9.07
C PHE A 16 7.98 -14.41 -8.82
N GLY A 17 7.71 -13.45 -7.91
CA GLY A 17 8.66 -12.41 -7.53
C GLY A 17 8.57 -11.12 -8.34
N SER A 18 7.47 -10.90 -9.05
CA SER A 18 7.26 -9.66 -9.80
C SER A 18 6.98 -8.49 -8.86
N GLN A 19 7.61 -7.36 -9.13
CA GLN A 19 7.23 -6.09 -8.50
C GLN A 19 5.77 -5.66 -8.78
N TYR A 20 5.12 -6.25 -9.78
CA TYR A 20 3.76 -5.93 -10.20
C TYR A 20 2.69 -6.87 -9.62
N THR A 21 3.07 -7.94 -8.89
CA THR A 21 2.09 -8.91 -8.36
C THR A 21 1.02 -8.25 -7.50
N GLN A 22 1.39 -7.33 -6.62
CA GLN A 22 0.42 -6.59 -5.81
C GLN A 22 -0.52 -5.70 -6.66
N LEU A 23 -0.08 -5.23 -7.83
CA LEU A 23 -0.94 -4.49 -8.75
C LEU A 23 -2.00 -5.40 -9.37
N ILE A 24 -1.65 -6.65 -9.71
CA ILE A 24 -2.64 -7.64 -10.18
C ILE A 24 -3.74 -7.79 -9.12
N ALA A 25 -3.36 -8.05 -7.86
CA ALA A 25 -4.31 -8.20 -6.77
C ALA A 25 -5.20 -6.95 -6.60
N ARG A 26 -4.61 -5.76 -6.63
CA ARG A 26 -5.38 -4.51 -6.54
C ARG A 26 -6.38 -4.35 -7.69
N ARG A 27 -5.99 -4.67 -8.94
CA ARG A 27 -6.91 -4.60 -10.09
C ARG A 27 -8.08 -5.57 -9.94
N ILE A 28 -7.84 -6.80 -9.47
CA ILE A 28 -8.91 -7.77 -9.20
C ILE A 28 -9.87 -7.25 -8.12
N ARG A 29 -9.34 -6.66 -7.05
CA ARG A 29 -10.13 -6.05 -5.97
C ARG A 29 -10.91 -4.81 -6.45
N GLU A 30 -10.34 -3.99 -7.31
CA GLU A 30 -11.02 -2.85 -7.95
C GLU A 30 -12.20 -3.30 -8.83
N ILE A 31 -12.11 -4.48 -9.45
CA ILE A 31 -13.23 -5.10 -10.21
C ILE A 31 -14.36 -5.55 -9.27
N GLY A 32 -14.07 -5.75 -7.99
CA GLY A 32 -15.02 -6.18 -6.98
C GLY A 32 -14.98 -7.70 -6.70
N VAL A 33 -13.85 -8.34 -6.96
CA VAL A 33 -13.63 -9.77 -6.71
C VAL A 33 -12.52 -9.96 -5.66
N TYR A 34 -12.75 -10.87 -4.71
CA TYR A 34 -11.74 -11.21 -3.71
C TYR A 34 -10.58 -11.99 -4.34
N CYS A 35 -9.36 -11.73 -3.89
CA CYS A 35 -8.17 -12.49 -4.29
C CYS A 35 -7.14 -12.55 -3.17
N GLU A 36 -6.30 -13.58 -3.20
CA GLU A 36 -5.12 -13.70 -2.35
C GLU A 36 -3.88 -13.92 -3.19
N VAL A 37 -2.74 -13.49 -2.64
CA VAL A 37 -1.41 -13.66 -3.23
C VAL A 37 -0.66 -14.68 -2.38
N GLU A 38 -0.23 -15.75 -3.01
CA GLU A 38 0.57 -16.79 -2.40
C GLU A 38 1.89 -16.97 -3.17
N PRO A 39 2.99 -17.37 -2.53
CA PRO A 39 4.23 -17.72 -3.23
C PRO A 39 4.02 -18.83 -4.26
N TRP A 40 4.82 -18.82 -5.32
CA TRP A 40 4.76 -19.83 -6.38
C TRP A 40 5.00 -21.27 -5.88
N ASP A 41 5.74 -21.44 -4.78
CA ASP A 41 6.09 -22.71 -4.15
C ASP A 41 5.12 -23.12 -3.01
N THR A 42 3.95 -22.49 -2.94
CA THR A 42 2.89 -22.83 -1.97
C THR A 42 2.45 -24.29 -2.14
N GLU A 43 2.28 -24.97 -1.01
CA GLU A 43 1.86 -26.37 -0.97
C GLU A 43 0.51 -26.58 -1.69
N LEU A 44 0.44 -27.63 -2.49
CA LEU A 44 -0.75 -27.96 -3.30
C LEU A 44 -2.03 -28.06 -2.43
N THR A 45 -1.93 -28.64 -1.24
CA THR A 45 -3.05 -28.75 -0.30
C THR A 45 -3.62 -27.38 0.12
N THR A 46 -2.77 -26.37 0.26
CA THR A 46 -3.20 -24.99 0.53
C THR A 46 -3.95 -24.41 -0.66
N ILE A 47 -3.43 -24.62 -1.88
CA ILE A 47 -4.04 -24.17 -3.12
C ILE A 47 -5.42 -24.81 -3.33
N GLU A 48 -5.52 -26.13 -3.14
CA GLU A 48 -6.79 -26.88 -3.25
C GLU A 48 -7.82 -26.40 -2.21
N ASN A 49 -7.40 -26.25 -0.96
CA ASN A 49 -8.26 -25.79 0.14
C ASN A 49 -8.73 -24.35 -0.02
N PHE A 50 -7.96 -23.52 -0.74
CA PHE A 50 -8.36 -22.15 -1.04
C PHE A 50 -9.64 -22.13 -1.89
N GLY A 51 -9.88 -23.11 -2.75
CA GLY A 51 -11.10 -23.21 -3.54
C GLY A 51 -11.27 -22.07 -4.53
N ALA A 52 -10.20 -21.70 -5.23
CA ALA A 52 -10.21 -20.64 -6.23
C ALA A 52 -11.17 -20.93 -7.38
N ARG A 53 -11.83 -19.90 -7.91
CA ARG A 53 -12.58 -19.97 -9.18
C ARG A 53 -11.68 -19.77 -10.41
N GLY A 54 -10.48 -19.27 -10.21
CA GLY A 54 -9.45 -19.12 -11.22
C GLY A 54 -8.10 -18.84 -10.60
N VAL A 55 -7.04 -19.13 -11.33
CA VAL A 55 -5.65 -18.91 -10.90
C VAL A 55 -4.96 -17.94 -11.85
N ILE A 56 -4.20 -16.99 -11.29
CA ILE A 56 -3.33 -16.09 -12.06
C ILE A 56 -1.89 -16.41 -11.69
N LEU A 57 -1.06 -16.69 -12.70
CA LEU A 57 0.38 -16.84 -12.58
C LEU A 57 1.00 -15.47 -12.90
N SER A 58 1.65 -14.84 -11.93
CA SER A 58 2.23 -13.50 -12.08
C SER A 58 3.44 -13.46 -12.99
N GLY A 59 3.95 -12.28 -13.27
CA GLY A 59 5.29 -12.09 -13.82
C GLY A 59 6.38 -12.49 -12.83
N GLY A 60 7.63 -12.50 -13.27
CA GLY A 60 8.80 -12.79 -12.46
C GLY A 60 10.09 -12.24 -13.09
N PRO A 61 11.15 -12.00 -12.30
CA PRO A 61 12.41 -11.49 -12.79
C PRO A 61 13.33 -12.57 -13.40
N GLU A 62 13.01 -13.83 -13.17
CA GLU A 62 13.86 -14.97 -13.55
C GLU A 62 13.54 -15.46 -14.97
N THR A 63 14.38 -16.36 -15.49
CA THR A 63 14.14 -17.08 -16.75
C THR A 63 13.58 -18.48 -16.46
N VAL A 64 12.59 -18.93 -17.22
CA VAL A 64 12.02 -20.28 -17.07
C VAL A 64 12.96 -21.38 -17.57
N THR A 65 14.02 -21.03 -18.31
CA THR A 65 15.00 -21.96 -18.87
C THR A 65 16.21 -22.22 -17.94
N GLY A 66 16.25 -21.57 -16.78
CA GLY A 66 17.29 -21.78 -15.77
C GLY A 66 17.07 -23.05 -14.93
N ASP A 67 18.17 -23.62 -14.41
CA ASP A 67 18.12 -24.85 -13.59
C ASP A 67 17.34 -24.64 -12.27
N ASP A 68 17.32 -23.43 -11.72
CA ASP A 68 16.62 -23.05 -10.48
C ASP A 68 15.37 -22.18 -10.76
N ALA A 69 14.76 -22.32 -11.94
CA ALA A 69 13.61 -21.52 -12.33
C ALA A 69 12.43 -21.71 -11.35
N PRO A 70 11.75 -20.64 -10.89
CA PRO A 70 10.53 -20.74 -10.12
C PRO A 70 9.43 -21.44 -10.94
N ILE A 71 9.00 -22.60 -10.51
CA ILE A 71 7.97 -23.41 -11.21
C ILE A 71 6.87 -23.77 -10.21
N ALA A 72 5.64 -23.38 -10.51
CA ALA A 72 4.48 -23.75 -9.71
C ALA A 72 4.19 -25.25 -9.82
N ALA A 73 3.49 -25.81 -8.82
CA ALA A 73 3.09 -27.20 -8.84
C ALA A 73 2.32 -27.54 -10.12
N PRO A 74 2.71 -28.57 -10.91
CA PRO A 74 2.05 -28.90 -12.20
C PRO A 74 0.56 -29.18 -12.06
N GLN A 75 0.12 -29.65 -10.90
CA GLN A 75 -1.27 -29.97 -10.58
C GLN A 75 -2.19 -28.73 -10.60
N ILE A 76 -1.64 -27.51 -10.63
CA ILE A 76 -2.42 -26.27 -10.81
C ILE A 76 -3.21 -26.32 -12.13
N PHE A 77 -2.64 -26.93 -13.17
CA PHE A 77 -3.32 -27.12 -14.47
C PHE A 77 -4.34 -28.26 -14.45
N GLU A 78 -4.44 -29.01 -13.36
CA GLU A 78 -5.39 -30.12 -13.16
C GLU A 78 -6.57 -29.72 -12.23
N LEU A 79 -6.57 -28.53 -11.64
CA LEU A 79 -7.61 -28.05 -10.72
C LEU A 79 -8.99 -27.86 -11.40
N GLY A 80 -9.06 -27.90 -12.73
CA GLY A 80 -10.31 -27.72 -13.48
C GLY A 80 -10.84 -26.28 -13.51
N VAL A 81 -10.07 -25.31 -13.07
CA VAL A 81 -10.38 -23.87 -13.08
C VAL A 81 -9.62 -23.14 -14.18
N PRO A 82 -10.11 -21.98 -14.66
CA PRO A 82 -9.36 -21.14 -15.59
C PRO A 82 -8.02 -20.71 -15.04
N VAL A 83 -6.99 -20.62 -15.90
CA VAL A 83 -5.66 -20.14 -15.56
C VAL A 83 -5.23 -19.01 -16.50
N LEU A 84 -4.75 -17.91 -15.96
CA LEU A 84 -4.15 -16.78 -16.70
C LEU A 84 -2.67 -16.66 -16.34
N GLY A 85 -1.77 -16.84 -17.30
CA GLY A 85 -0.35 -16.56 -17.14
C GLY A 85 -0.01 -15.16 -17.68
N ILE A 86 0.68 -14.36 -16.89
CA ILE A 86 1.13 -13.01 -17.24
C ILE A 86 2.65 -12.99 -17.30
N CYS A 87 3.24 -12.61 -18.44
CA CYS A 87 4.68 -12.49 -18.65
C CYS A 87 5.41 -13.81 -18.30
N TYR A 88 6.16 -13.87 -17.20
CA TYR A 88 6.77 -15.11 -16.71
C TYR A 88 5.75 -16.23 -16.50
N GLY A 89 4.56 -15.91 -15.97
CA GLY A 89 3.48 -16.86 -15.78
C GLY A 89 2.98 -17.51 -17.08
N MET A 90 2.98 -16.77 -18.19
CA MET A 90 2.72 -17.33 -19.52
C MET A 90 3.85 -18.27 -19.96
N GLN A 91 5.11 -17.87 -19.71
CA GLN A 91 6.28 -18.66 -20.12
C GLN A 91 6.36 -19.97 -19.34
N THR A 92 6.17 -19.96 -18.02
CA THR A 92 6.14 -21.19 -17.21
C THR A 92 4.98 -22.09 -17.58
N MET A 93 3.80 -21.52 -17.89
CA MET A 93 2.66 -22.28 -18.44
C MET A 93 3.03 -22.98 -19.75
N ALA A 94 3.70 -22.26 -20.67
CA ALA A 94 4.12 -22.82 -21.95
C ALA A 94 5.06 -24.02 -21.75
N GLU A 95 6.13 -23.86 -20.96
CA GLU A 95 7.10 -24.94 -20.70
C GLU A 95 6.47 -26.15 -20.01
N GLN A 96 5.66 -25.93 -18.97
CA GLN A 96 5.03 -27.03 -18.22
C GLN A 96 3.99 -27.82 -19.03
N LEU A 97 3.39 -27.20 -20.04
CA LEU A 97 2.41 -27.86 -20.91
C LEU A 97 2.98 -28.40 -22.22
N GLY A 98 4.33 -28.40 -22.37
CA GLY A 98 5.03 -29.01 -23.50
C GLY A 98 5.30 -28.07 -24.68
N GLY A 99 5.19 -26.77 -24.47
CA GLY A 99 5.69 -25.76 -25.40
C GLY A 99 7.18 -25.54 -25.24
N LYS A 100 7.70 -24.42 -25.77
CA LYS A 100 9.11 -24.05 -25.69
C LYS A 100 9.28 -22.55 -25.53
N VAL A 101 10.12 -22.15 -24.57
CA VAL A 101 10.57 -20.77 -24.36
C VAL A 101 12.03 -20.64 -24.77
N ILE A 102 12.38 -19.52 -25.37
CA ILE A 102 13.76 -19.22 -25.77
C ILE A 102 14.15 -17.84 -25.24
N HIS A 103 15.45 -17.72 -24.96
CA HIS A 103 16.04 -16.42 -24.72
C HIS A 103 16.06 -15.60 -26.01
N SER A 104 15.51 -14.39 -25.99
CA SER A 104 15.50 -13.51 -27.16
C SER A 104 16.69 -12.56 -27.13
N SER A 105 17.37 -12.44 -28.27
CA SER A 105 18.38 -11.38 -28.46
C SER A 105 17.77 -9.98 -28.52
N GLU A 106 16.46 -9.90 -28.77
CA GLU A 106 15.68 -8.67 -28.83
C GLU A 106 14.76 -8.61 -27.61
N HIS A 107 15.08 -7.70 -26.69
CA HIS A 107 14.27 -7.47 -25.51
C HIS A 107 13.15 -6.46 -25.81
N GLU A 108 11.98 -6.65 -25.22
CA GLU A 108 10.89 -5.67 -25.29
C GLU A 108 10.64 -5.09 -23.90
N TYR A 109 11.02 -3.82 -23.71
CA TYR A 109 10.76 -3.06 -22.49
C TYR A 109 10.03 -1.77 -22.82
N GLY A 110 8.90 -1.53 -22.15
CA GLY A 110 8.12 -0.31 -22.30
C GLY A 110 6.90 -0.47 -23.21
N TYR A 111 6.50 0.61 -23.84
CA TYR A 111 5.34 0.66 -24.71
C TYR A 111 5.53 -0.21 -25.96
N ALA A 112 4.50 -0.98 -26.29
CA ALA A 112 4.42 -1.78 -27.51
C ALA A 112 2.99 -1.83 -28.03
N GLN A 113 2.85 -2.03 -29.35
CA GLN A 113 1.57 -2.31 -30.00
C GLN A 113 1.45 -3.80 -30.30
N VAL A 114 0.42 -4.41 -29.77
CA VAL A 114 0.13 -5.83 -29.95
C VAL A 114 -1.08 -5.98 -30.85
N ARG A 115 -0.94 -6.82 -31.91
CA ARG A 115 -2.09 -7.23 -32.71
C ARG A 115 -2.92 -8.23 -31.92
N ALA A 116 -4.10 -7.82 -31.48
CA ALA A 116 -5.08 -8.68 -30.83
C ALA A 116 -5.89 -9.48 -31.87
N ARG A 117 -6.03 -10.77 -31.62
CA ARG A 117 -6.87 -11.65 -32.43
C ARG A 117 -8.16 -11.94 -31.66
N GLY A 118 -9.26 -11.31 -32.05
CA GLY A 118 -10.55 -11.32 -31.36
C GLY A 118 -11.33 -12.64 -31.43
N HIS A 119 -10.67 -13.77 -31.72
CA HIS A 119 -11.31 -15.08 -31.81
C HIS A 119 -11.25 -15.87 -30.49
N THR A 120 -10.67 -15.31 -29.44
CA THR A 120 -10.61 -15.91 -28.10
C THR A 120 -11.50 -15.14 -27.15
N GLN A 121 -12.07 -15.83 -26.16
CA GLN A 121 -12.97 -15.22 -25.19
C GLN A 121 -12.28 -14.08 -24.43
N LEU A 122 -10.99 -14.21 -24.09
CA LEU A 122 -10.26 -13.21 -23.32
C LEU A 122 -10.12 -11.87 -24.04
N LEU A 123 -9.85 -11.88 -25.36
CA LEU A 123 -9.62 -10.65 -26.14
C LEU A 123 -10.76 -10.31 -27.12
N ASP A 124 -11.91 -10.99 -27.04
CA ASP A 124 -13.05 -10.68 -27.92
C ASP A 124 -13.49 -9.23 -27.75
N LYS A 125 -13.43 -8.44 -28.83
CA LYS A 125 -13.80 -7.01 -28.88
C LYS A 125 -13.04 -6.15 -27.85
N ILE A 126 -11.81 -6.54 -27.50
CA ILE A 126 -10.89 -5.72 -26.68
C ILE A 126 -9.76 -5.25 -27.58
N GLU A 127 -9.79 -3.97 -27.94
CA GLU A 127 -8.83 -3.28 -28.79
C GLU A 127 -8.84 -1.78 -28.47
N ASP A 128 -7.72 -1.10 -28.69
CA ASP A 128 -7.60 0.35 -28.56
C ASP A 128 -7.93 1.03 -29.88
N HIS A 129 -7.51 0.44 -30.99
CA HIS A 129 -7.83 0.90 -32.35
C HIS A 129 -7.80 -0.25 -33.34
N VAL A 130 -8.31 0.02 -34.54
CA VAL A 130 -8.31 -0.92 -35.66
C VAL A 130 -7.48 -0.33 -36.79
N THR A 131 -6.57 -1.13 -37.37
CA THR A 131 -5.77 -0.69 -38.54
C THR A 131 -6.63 -0.56 -39.81
N GLU A 132 -6.07 0.06 -40.84
CA GLU A 132 -6.74 0.16 -42.16
C GLU A 132 -7.08 -1.20 -42.76
N GLU A 133 -6.28 -2.24 -42.44
CA GLU A 133 -6.51 -3.63 -42.87
C GLU A 133 -7.53 -4.38 -41.98
N GLY A 134 -8.11 -3.71 -40.97
CA GLY A 134 -9.12 -4.29 -40.09
C GLY A 134 -8.55 -5.12 -38.91
N TYR A 135 -7.30 -4.92 -38.52
CA TYR A 135 -6.69 -5.61 -37.38
C TYR A 135 -6.88 -4.81 -36.09
N GLY A 136 -7.41 -5.47 -35.06
CA GLY A 136 -7.47 -4.91 -33.71
C GLY A 136 -6.07 -4.81 -33.07
N MET A 137 -5.76 -3.65 -32.52
CA MET A 137 -4.48 -3.34 -31.88
C MET A 137 -4.70 -2.96 -30.42
N LEU A 138 -3.77 -3.36 -29.57
CA LEU A 138 -3.70 -2.99 -28.15
C LEU A 138 -2.41 -2.23 -27.86
N ASP A 139 -2.54 -1.13 -27.16
CA ASP A 139 -1.42 -0.38 -26.59
C ASP A 139 -1.09 -0.97 -25.20
N VAL A 140 0.06 -1.60 -25.08
CA VAL A 140 0.43 -2.40 -23.92
C VAL A 140 1.81 -2.05 -23.38
N TRP A 141 2.09 -2.54 -22.18
CA TRP A 141 3.41 -2.48 -21.56
C TRP A 141 4.08 -3.84 -21.58
N MET A 142 5.24 -3.93 -22.21
CA MET A 142 6.11 -5.10 -22.26
C MET A 142 7.25 -4.98 -21.26
N SER A 143 7.69 -6.11 -20.71
CA SER A 143 8.87 -6.18 -19.83
C SER A 143 9.44 -7.58 -19.83
N HIS A 144 10.06 -7.99 -20.96
CA HIS A 144 10.59 -9.36 -21.07
C HIS A 144 11.84 -9.46 -21.95
N GLY A 145 12.69 -10.45 -21.61
CA GLY A 145 13.85 -10.86 -22.41
C GLY A 145 13.66 -12.25 -23.03
N ASP A 146 12.78 -13.08 -22.45
CA ASP A 146 12.43 -14.41 -22.95
C ASP A 146 11.07 -14.39 -23.63
N ARG A 147 10.84 -15.30 -24.58
CA ARG A 147 9.58 -15.41 -25.29
C ARG A 147 9.21 -16.87 -25.60
N VAL A 148 7.92 -17.12 -25.70
CA VAL A 148 7.41 -18.40 -26.21
C VAL A 148 7.73 -18.52 -27.71
N ASP A 149 8.48 -19.55 -28.06
CA ASP A 149 8.86 -19.90 -29.45
C ASP A 149 7.87 -20.93 -30.03
N GLN A 150 7.50 -21.91 -29.23
CA GLN A 150 6.52 -22.92 -29.59
C GLN A 150 5.42 -23.01 -28.54
N MET A 151 4.17 -22.83 -28.98
CA MET A 151 3.00 -23.00 -28.11
C MET A 151 2.79 -24.47 -27.77
N PRO A 152 2.24 -24.79 -26.59
CA PRO A 152 1.80 -26.14 -26.27
C PRO A 152 0.69 -26.64 -27.22
N ASP A 153 0.55 -27.96 -27.32
CA ASP A 153 -0.53 -28.57 -28.11
C ASP A 153 -1.91 -28.12 -27.61
N GLY A 154 -2.79 -27.78 -28.55
CA GLY A 154 -4.14 -27.29 -28.27
C GLY A 154 -4.26 -25.76 -28.12
N PHE A 155 -3.16 -25.08 -27.93
CA PHE A 155 -3.16 -23.60 -27.84
C PHE A 155 -3.26 -22.96 -29.23
N LYS A 156 -3.94 -21.81 -29.28
CA LYS A 156 -4.04 -20.94 -30.45
C LYS A 156 -3.41 -19.59 -30.19
N LEU A 157 -2.83 -19.02 -31.24
CA LEU A 157 -2.26 -17.67 -31.18
C LEU A 157 -3.35 -16.63 -30.91
N MET A 158 -3.24 -15.91 -29.80
CA MET A 158 -4.20 -14.88 -29.36
C MET A 158 -3.70 -13.46 -29.64
N ALA A 159 -2.38 -13.22 -29.51
CA ALA A 159 -1.78 -11.91 -29.69
C ALA A 159 -0.35 -12.04 -30.24
N SER A 160 0.12 -11.03 -31.01
CA SER A 160 1.46 -11.02 -31.58
C SER A 160 2.00 -9.61 -31.79
N THR A 161 3.34 -9.44 -31.69
CA THR A 161 4.10 -8.27 -32.16
C THR A 161 5.07 -8.69 -33.26
N GLY A 162 5.83 -7.75 -33.80
CA GLY A 162 6.90 -8.04 -34.73
C GLY A 162 8.05 -8.85 -34.11
N ASN A 163 8.39 -8.55 -32.85
CA ASN A 163 9.51 -9.17 -32.12
C ASN A 163 9.06 -10.31 -31.22
N CYS A 164 7.80 -10.37 -30.84
CA CYS A 164 7.18 -11.43 -30.06
C CYS A 164 6.03 -12.09 -30.85
N PRO A 165 6.33 -13.11 -31.69
CA PRO A 165 5.32 -13.77 -32.53
C PRO A 165 4.21 -14.41 -31.71
N VAL A 166 4.47 -14.83 -30.47
CA VAL A 166 3.51 -15.36 -29.51
C VAL A 166 3.46 -14.42 -28.30
N ALA A 167 2.83 -13.26 -28.48
CA ALA A 167 2.57 -12.30 -27.38
C ALA A 167 1.30 -12.66 -26.58
N GLY A 168 0.54 -13.65 -27.04
CA GLY A 168 -0.59 -14.22 -26.33
C GLY A 168 -1.02 -15.53 -26.95
N MET A 169 -1.42 -16.48 -26.10
CA MET A 169 -1.88 -17.82 -26.46
C MET A 169 -3.07 -18.24 -25.60
N ALA A 170 -3.94 -19.10 -26.14
CA ALA A 170 -5.12 -19.60 -25.43
C ALA A 170 -5.48 -21.03 -25.81
N ASP A 171 -5.85 -21.83 -24.80
CA ASP A 171 -6.59 -23.08 -24.93
C ASP A 171 -8.01 -22.85 -24.37
N GLU A 172 -8.98 -22.62 -25.27
CA GLU A 172 -10.35 -22.31 -24.88
C GLU A 172 -11.09 -23.52 -24.25
N GLN A 173 -10.64 -24.75 -24.52
CA GLN A 173 -11.27 -25.94 -23.94
C GLN A 173 -10.90 -26.09 -22.47
N LYS A 174 -9.64 -25.83 -22.15
CA LYS A 174 -9.12 -25.83 -20.77
C LYS A 174 -9.34 -24.50 -20.06
N ARG A 175 -9.68 -23.46 -20.80
CA ARG A 175 -9.76 -22.07 -20.33
C ARG A 175 -8.42 -21.57 -19.79
N PHE A 176 -7.33 -21.88 -20.50
CA PHE A 176 -5.99 -21.42 -20.19
C PHE A 176 -5.58 -20.31 -21.14
N TYR A 177 -5.11 -19.22 -20.58
CA TYR A 177 -4.73 -18.01 -21.29
C TYR A 177 -3.34 -17.56 -20.87
N GLY A 178 -2.51 -17.16 -21.80
CA GLY A 178 -1.21 -16.56 -21.54
C GLY A 178 -1.06 -15.27 -22.30
N ILE A 179 -0.58 -14.23 -21.65
CA ILE A 179 -0.24 -12.93 -22.24
C ILE A 179 1.17 -12.51 -21.82
N GLN A 180 1.96 -12.02 -22.77
CA GLN A 180 3.35 -11.61 -22.51
C GLN A 180 3.44 -10.21 -21.90
N PHE A 181 2.45 -9.38 -22.15
CA PHE A 181 2.36 -8.02 -21.64
C PHE A 181 1.66 -7.96 -20.27
N HIS A 182 1.80 -6.81 -19.60
CA HIS A 182 1.28 -6.58 -18.25
C HIS A 182 -0.06 -5.84 -18.27
N PRO A 183 -1.20 -6.51 -18.05
CA PRO A 183 -2.52 -5.87 -18.02
C PRO A 183 -2.76 -5.06 -16.75
N GLU A 184 -2.00 -5.30 -15.69
CA GLU A 184 -2.15 -4.68 -14.38
C GLU A 184 -1.62 -3.25 -14.32
N VAL A 185 -0.70 -2.87 -15.22
CA VAL A 185 -0.10 -1.54 -15.21
C VAL A 185 -0.94 -0.52 -15.99
N THR A 186 -0.85 0.74 -15.61
CA THR A 186 -1.65 1.84 -16.19
C THR A 186 -1.38 2.11 -17.68
N HIS A 187 -0.21 1.69 -18.17
CA HIS A 187 0.22 1.87 -19.56
C HIS A 187 -0.44 0.87 -20.53
N THR A 188 -1.04 -0.22 -20.02
CA THR A 188 -1.89 -1.12 -20.81
C THR A 188 -3.32 -0.61 -20.74
N LEU A 189 -3.76 0.11 -21.77
CA LEU A 189 -5.00 0.88 -21.73
C LEU A 189 -6.24 0.02 -21.48
N GLN A 190 -6.31 -1.16 -22.10
CA GLN A 190 -7.42 -2.10 -21.92
C GLN A 190 -7.19 -3.14 -20.82
N GLY A 191 -6.11 -2.98 -20.02
CA GLY A 191 -5.71 -3.97 -19.03
C GLY A 191 -6.81 -4.33 -18.02
N SER A 192 -7.52 -3.33 -17.51
CA SER A 192 -8.65 -3.56 -16.59
C SER A 192 -9.78 -4.37 -17.24
N ARG A 193 -10.08 -4.15 -18.52
CA ARG A 193 -11.10 -4.93 -19.25
C ARG A 193 -10.67 -6.38 -19.47
N ILE A 194 -9.39 -6.62 -19.75
CA ILE A 194 -8.82 -7.97 -19.90
C ILE A 194 -8.93 -8.73 -18.57
N LEU A 195 -8.53 -8.11 -17.45
CA LEU A 195 -8.64 -8.73 -16.13
C LEU A 195 -10.10 -8.94 -15.72
N GLU A 196 -10.99 -7.97 -15.95
CA GLU A 196 -12.42 -8.12 -15.68
C GLU A 196 -13.03 -9.27 -16.49
N ARG A 197 -12.72 -9.37 -17.79
CA ARG A 197 -13.13 -10.48 -18.65
C ARG A 197 -12.68 -11.82 -18.09
N PHE A 198 -11.44 -11.92 -17.64
CA PHE A 198 -10.92 -13.15 -17.04
C PHE A 198 -11.68 -13.52 -15.77
N VAL A 199 -11.78 -12.60 -14.80
CA VAL A 199 -12.33 -12.94 -13.48
C VAL A 199 -13.86 -13.04 -13.46
N VAL A 200 -14.56 -12.19 -14.23
CA VAL A 200 -16.03 -12.16 -14.23
C VAL A 200 -16.60 -13.11 -15.25
N ASP A 201 -16.20 -12.99 -16.52
CA ASP A 201 -16.85 -13.74 -17.61
C ASP A 201 -16.30 -15.16 -17.72
N ILE A 202 -14.98 -15.37 -17.57
CA ILE A 202 -14.34 -16.67 -17.75
C ILE A 202 -14.37 -17.49 -16.46
N CYS A 203 -13.99 -16.90 -15.32
CA CYS A 203 -14.01 -17.56 -14.01
C CYS A 203 -15.42 -17.57 -13.38
N GLY A 204 -16.35 -16.77 -13.88
CA GLY A 204 -17.73 -16.68 -13.36
C GLY A 204 -17.81 -16.10 -11.95
N CYS A 205 -16.90 -15.17 -11.60
CA CYS A 205 -16.95 -14.51 -10.30
C CYS A 205 -18.00 -13.41 -10.26
N GLU A 206 -18.79 -13.37 -9.20
CA GLU A 206 -19.66 -12.25 -8.89
C GLU A 206 -18.86 -11.16 -8.19
N LYS A 207 -19.24 -9.89 -8.38
CA LYS A 207 -18.61 -8.73 -7.75
C LYS A 207 -19.10 -8.53 -6.31
N LEU A 208 -18.72 -9.45 -5.42
CA LEU A 208 -19.14 -9.46 -4.02
C LEU A 208 -18.25 -8.60 -3.13
N TRP A 209 -17.03 -8.32 -3.56
CA TRP A 209 -16.05 -7.54 -2.82
C TRP A 209 -16.32 -6.04 -2.98
N THR A 210 -17.30 -5.54 -2.26
CA THR A 210 -17.72 -4.14 -2.24
C THR A 210 -17.55 -3.55 -0.85
N THR A 211 -17.36 -2.23 -0.74
CA THR A 211 -17.17 -1.54 0.54
C THR A 211 -18.30 -1.85 1.53
N GLY A 212 -19.56 -1.88 1.07
CA GLY A 212 -20.71 -2.21 1.92
C GLY A 212 -20.65 -3.64 2.46
N ASN A 213 -20.43 -4.62 1.57
CA ASN A 213 -20.35 -6.02 1.96
C ASN A 213 -19.13 -6.29 2.87
N ILE A 214 -18.00 -5.61 2.64
CA ILE A 214 -16.81 -5.70 3.49
C ILE A 214 -17.12 -5.21 4.91
N ILE A 215 -17.83 -4.09 5.05
CA ILE A 215 -18.24 -3.57 6.37
C ILE A 215 -19.14 -4.58 7.08
N ASP A 216 -20.15 -5.09 6.40
CA ASP A 216 -21.14 -5.99 7.01
C ASP A 216 -20.50 -7.32 7.43
N ASP A 217 -19.66 -7.90 6.58
CA ASP A 217 -18.91 -9.11 6.89
C ASP A 217 -17.92 -8.89 8.06
N SER A 218 -17.15 -7.79 8.02
CA SER A 218 -16.20 -7.46 9.09
C SER A 218 -16.90 -7.25 10.42
N VAL A 219 -18.03 -6.55 10.44
CA VAL A 219 -18.85 -6.34 11.66
C VAL A 219 -19.36 -7.68 12.20
N ALA A 220 -19.81 -8.59 11.34
CA ALA A 220 -20.28 -9.92 11.76
C ALA A 220 -19.13 -10.74 12.37
N ARG A 221 -18.00 -10.82 11.68
CA ARG A 221 -16.80 -11.55 12.16
C ARG A 221 -16.26 -10.97 13.46
N ILE A 222 -16.19 -9.66 13.61
CA ILE A 222 -15.74 -9.02 14.85
C ILE A 222 -16.66 -9.39 16.01
N ARG A 223 -17.98 -9.31 15.82
CA ARG A 223 -18.96 -9.68 16.86
C ARG A 223 -18.86 -11.14 17.28
N GLU A 224 -18.69 -12.05 16.34
CA GLU A 224 -18.51 -13.47 16.58
C GLU A 224 -17.21 -13.75 17.36
N THR A 225 -16.11 -13.11 16.93
CA THR A 225 -14.78 -13.31 17.52
C THR A 225 -14.67 -12.74 18.92
N VAL A 226 -15.14 -11.52 19.12
CA VAL A 226 -15.02 -10.77 20.38
C VAL A 226 -16.07 -11.21 21.41
N GLY A 227 -17.28 -11.53 20.97
CA GLY A 227 -18.38 -11.88 21.88
C GLY A 227 -18.66 -10.77 22.88
N SER A 228 -18.55 -11.08 24.18
CA SER A 228 -18.74 -10.13 25.28
C SER A 228 -17.44 -9.51 25.80
N ASP A 229 -16.30 -9.87 25.24
CA ASP A 229 -14.99 -9.40 25.68
C ASP A 229 -14.78 -7.91 25.36
N LYS A 230 -13.81 -7.29 26.04
CA LYS A 230 -13.39 -5.91 25.77
C LYS A 230 -12.17 -5.87 24.86
N VAL A 231 -12.14 -4.86 24.00
CA VAL A 231 -11.09 -4.63 23.01
C VAL A 231 -10.36 -3.33 23.32
N LEU A 232 -9.03 -3.38 23.30
CA LEU A 232 -8.14 -2.23 23.38
C LEU A 232 -7.59 -1.93 21.99
N LEU A 233 -7.54 -0.66 21.62
CA LEU A 233 -6.96 -0.18 20.38
C LEU A 233 -5.97 0.95 20.64
N GLY A 234 -4.75 0.82 20.13
CA GLY A 234 -3.81 1.94 20.02
C GLY A 234 -4.24 2.88 18.89
N LEU A 235 -4.74 4.06 19.25
CA LEU A 235 -5.17 5.07 18.28
C LEU A 235 -4.00 6.02 17.99
N SER A 236 -3.27 5.76 16.91
CA SER A 236 -2.11 6.58 16.52
C SER A 236 -2.48 7.90 15.84
N GLY A 237 -3.77 8.14 15.60
CA GLY A 237 -4.24 9.21 14.70
C GLY A 237 -3.97 8.90 13.22
N GLY A 238 -3.31 7.80 12.84
CA GLY A 238 -3.14 7.32 11.47
C GLY A 238 -4.46 6.87 10.84
N VAL A 239 -4.51 6.80 9.50
CA VAL A 239 -5.72 6.41 8.76
C VAL A 239 -6.18 5.02 9.19
N ASP A 240 -5.26 4.04 9.29
CA ASP A 240 -5.62 2.65 9.57
C ASP A 240 -6.21 2.49 10.97
N SER A 241 -5.53 3.01 12.00
CA SER A 241 -6.07 2.97 13.37
C SER A 241 -7.39 3.71 13.51
N SER A 242 -7.59 4.79 12.75
CA SER A 242 -8.84 5.54 12.71
C SER A 242 -9.98 4.72 12.10
N VAL A 243 -9.72 4.00 11.02
CA VAL A 243 -10.70 3.12 10.37
C VAL A 243 -11.01 1.92 11.25
N VAL A 244 -9.99 1.32 11.91
CA VAL A 244 -10.21 0.25 12.91
C VAL A 244 -11.10 0.75 14.04
N ALA A 245 -10.85 1.95 14.60
CA ALA A 245 -11.69 2.53 15.66
C ALA A 245 -13.15 2.66 15.23
N ALA A 246 -13.40 3.23 14.04
CA ALA A 246 -14.75 3.40 13.51
C ALA A 246 -15.44 2.05 13.24
N LEU A 247 -14.74 1.07 12.68
CA LEU A 247 -15.26 -0.26 12.40
C LEU A 247 -15.59 -1.03 13.67
N LEU A 248 -14.68 -1.03 14.65
CA LEU A 248 -14.89 -1.67 15.94
C LEU A 248 -16.03 -1.01 16.72
N HIS A 249 -16.11 0.31 16.73
CA HIS A 249 -17.21 1.02 17.37
C HIS A 249 -18.57 0.63 16.76
N LYS A 250 -18.64 0.52 15.43
CA LYS A 250 -19.84 0.04 14.73
C LYS A 250 -20.18 -1.41 15.10
N ALA A 251 -19.18 -2.26 15.31
CA ALA A 251 -19.37 -3.68 15.60
C ALA A 251 -19.75 -3.93 17.06
N ILE A 252 -19.01 -3.36 18.02
CA ILE A 252 -19.03 -3.74 19.45
C ILE A 252 -19.27 -2.55 20.39
N GLY A 253 -19.43 -1.33 19.91
CA GLY A 253 -19.81 -0.15 20.70
C GLY A 253 -18.92 0.07 21.93
N ASP A 254 -19.51 0.07 23.10
CA ASP A 254 -18.86 0.37 24.40
C ASP A 254 -17.82 -0.68 24.86
N GLN A 255 -17.71 -1.82 24.20
CA GLN A 255 -16.66 -2.82 24.47
C GLN A 255 -15.29 -2.32 23.99
N LEU A 256 -15.25 -1.30 23.10
CA LEU A 256 -14.03 -0.68 22.60
C LEU A 256 -13.51 0.39 23.57
N THR A 257 -12.23 0.32 23.91
CA THR A 257 -11.48 1.42 24.53
C THR A 257 -10.27 1.74 23.65
N CYS A 258 -10.11 3.00 23.28
CA CYS A 258 -8.94 3.48 22.53
C CYS A 258 -7.96 4.16 23.47
N VAL A 259 -6.65 3.97 23.25
CA VAL A 259 -5.58 4.69 23.93
C VAL A 259 -4.85 5.53 22.88
N PHE A 260 -4.81 6.84 23.11
CA PHE A 260 -4.09 7.81 22.28
C PHE A 260 -2.92 8.38 23.08
N VAL A 261 -1.70 8.22 22.56
CA VAL A 261 -0.47 8.69 23.22
C VAL A 261 -0.03 9.98 22.58
N ASP A 262 0.01 11.06 23.37
CA ASP A 262 0.60 12.34 22.99
C ASP A 262 2.07 12.35 23.41
N HIS A 263 2.95 12.08 22.46
CA HIS A 263 4.40 11.98 22.65
C HIS A 263 5.16 13.26 22.28
N GLY A 264 4.45 14.36 22.03
CA GLY A 264 5.06 15.64 21.69
C GLY A 264 5.63 15.78 20.27
N LEU A 265 5.58 14.72 19.45
CA LEU A 265 6.05 14.71 18.06
C LEU A 265 4.90 14.62 17.05
N LEU A 266 3.69 14.96 17.48
CA LEU A 266 2.48 15.02 16.66
C LEU A 266 2.46 16.29 15.79
N ARG A 267 1.61 16.29 14.75
CA ARG A 267 1.27 17.48 13.98
C ARG A 267 0.56 18.54 14.85
N TYR A 268 0.41 19.73 14.29
CA TYR A 268 -0.27 20.83 14.95
C TYR A 268 -1.71 20.48 15.34
N GLN A 269 -2.03 20.58 16.61
CA GLN A 269 -3.34 20.26 17.21
C GLN A 269 -3.86 18.85 16.92
N GLU A 270 -3.03 17.91 16.46
CA GLU A 270 -3.48 16.56 16.08
C GLU A 270 -4.11 15.82 17.27
N GLY A 271 -3.55 15.93 18.47
CA GLY A 271 -4.13 15.30 19.66
C GLY A 271 -5.55 15.81 19.97
N ASP A 272 -5.77 17.11 19.88
CA ASP A 272 -7.08 17.71 20.14
C ASP A 272 -8.10 17.32 19.04
N GLN A 273 -7.64 17.27 17.78
CA GLN A 273 -8.48 16.81 16.66
C GLN A 273 -8.90 15.35 16.80
N VAL A 274 -7.99 14.47 17.26
CA VAL A 274 -8.31 13.06 17.54
C VAL A 274 -9.33 12.94 18.65
N MET A 275 -9.17 13.67 19.75
CA MET A 275 -10.13 13.65 20.87
C MET A 275 -11.50 14.17 20.46
N ALA A 276 -11.55 15.30 19.74
CA ALA A 276 -12.80 15.85 19.24
C ALA A 276 -13.53 14.90 18.28
N MET A 277 -12.78 14.26 17.37
CA MET A 277 -13.38 13.34 16.38
C MET A 277 -13.90 12.06 17.02
N PHE A 278 -13.05 11.36 17.75
CA PHE A 278 -13.40 10.03 18.25
C PHE A 278 -14.16 10.10 19.59
N GLY A 279 -13.77 10.98 20.50
CA GLY A 279 -14.45 11.16 21.78
C GLY A 279 -15.78 11.90 21.64
N ASP A 280 -15.73 13.14 21.16
CA ASP A 280 -16.91 14.02 21.20
C ASP A 280 -17.89 13.71 20.06
N HIS A 281 -17.40 13.50 18.83
CA HIS A 281 -18.28 13.31 17.68
C HIS A 281 -18.76 11.86 17.52
N MET A 282 -17.87 10.88 17.64
CA MET A 282 -18.22 9.45 17.50
C MET A 282 -18.65 8.80 18.81
N GLY A 283 -18.41 9.40 19.96
CA GLY A 283 -18.74 8.83 21.27
C GLY A 283 -17.89 7.62 21.67
N ILE A 284 -16.70 7.47 21.08
CA ILE A 284 -15.77 6.39 21.41
C ILE A 284 -15.02 6.73 22.70
N LYS A 285 -14.88 5.76 23.59
CA LYS A 285 -14.06 5.92 24.80
C LYS A 285 -12.58 6.01 24.42
N VAL A 286 -12.00 7.22 24.51
CA VAL A 286 -10.58 7.47 24.22
C VAL A 286 -9.88 7.93 25.50
N ILE A 287 -8.80 7.23 25.86
CA ILE A 287 -7.89 7.60 26.95
C ILE A 287 -6.70 8.32 26.30
N ARG A 288 -6.56 9.63 26.57
CA ARG A 288 -5.36 10.39 26.16
C ARG A 288 -4.29 10.29 27.23
N VAL A 289 -3.13 9.78 26.84
CA VAL A 289 -1.93 9.67 27.70
C VAL A 289 -0.96 10.78 27.30
N ASP A 290 -0.69 11.72 28.20
CA ASP A 290 0.38 12.70 28.03
C ASP A 290 1.72 12.06 28.37
N ALA A 291 2.57 11.91 27.37
CA ALA A 291 3.86 11.27 27.46
C ALA A 291 5.00 12.15 26.90
N VAL A 292 4.73 13.44 26.69
CA VAL A 292 5.69 14.37 26.07
C VAL A 292 7.05 14.31 26.75
N ASP A 293 7.10 14.49 28.07
CA ASP A 293 8.37 14.54 28.81
C ASP A 293 9.09 13.19 28.75
N ALA A 294 8.36 12.08 28.89
CA ALA A 294 8.93 10.74 28.86
C ALA A 294 9.62 10.41 27.53
N PHE A 295 9.04 10.82 26.40
CA PHE A 295 9.67 10.63 25.09
C PHE A 295 10.85 11.59 24.89
N MET A 296 10.72 12.85 25.25
CA MET A 296 11.78 13.85 25.11
C MET A 296 13.02 13.48 25.93
N ASP A 297 12.85 12.98 27.16
CA ASP A 297 13.95 12.53 28.00
C ASP A 297 14.72 11.35 27.41
N LYS A 298 14.01 10.37 26.84
CA LYS A 298 14.62 9.21 26.17
C LYS A 298 15.32 9.57 24.86
N LEU A 299 14.88 10.61 24.16
CA LEU A 299 15.45 11.09 22.91
C LEU A 299 16.60 12.08 23.10
N ALA A 300 16.85 12.53 24.34
CA ALA A 300 17.91 13.48 24.62
C ALA A 300 19.29 12.92 24.21
N GLY A 301 20.03 13.70 23.40
CA GLY A 301 21.34 13.31 22.88
C GLY A 301 21.32 12.28 21.73
N VAL A 302 20.15 11.79 21.32
CA VAL A 302 20.02 10.81 20.24
C VAL A 302 19.92 11.53 18.90
N SER A 303 20.83 11.21 17.97
CA SER A 303 20.88 11.81 16.64
C SER A 303 20.80 10.81 15.49
N ASP A 304 21.02 9.53 15.75
CA ASP A 304 20.91 8.48 14.74
C ASP A 304 19.43 8.19 14.42
N PRO A 305 19.02 8.23 13.14
CA PRO A 305 17.61 8.05 12.75
C PRO A 305 17.02 6.70 13.15
N GLU A 306 17.80 5.64 13.05
CA GLU A 306 17.33 4.30 13.38
C GLU A 306 17.18 4.11 14.90
N GLU A 307 18.08 4.71 15.67
CA GLU A 307 18.00 4.72 17.12
C GLU A 307 16.77 5.53 17.60
N LYS A 308 16.50 6.72 17.00
CA LYS A 308 15.25 7.46 17.25
C LYS A 308 14.02 6.61 17.03
N ARG A 309 13.94 5.89 15.89
CA ARG A 309 12.81 5.02 15.56
C ARG A 309 12.62 3.91 16.58
N LYS A 310 13.71 3.26 17.02
CA LYS A 310 13.67 2.21 18.04
C LYS A 310 13.20 2.71 19.39
N ILE A 311 13.74 3.85 19.85
CA ILE A 311 13.37 4.46 21.13
C ILE A 311 11.88 4.86 21.12
N ILE A 312 11.42 5.51 20.06
CA ILE A 312 10.02 5.93 19.94
C ILE A 312 9.12 4.70 19.92
N GLY A 313 9.42 3.70 19.07
CA GLY A 313 8.63 2.49 18.97
C GLY A 313 8.56 1.71 20.30
N HIS A 314 9.71 1.53 20.98
CA HIS A 314 9.76 0.84 22.26
C HIS A 314 8.98 1.58 23.36
N SER A 315 9.11 2.93 23.40
CA SER A 315 8.37 3.76 24.36
C SER A 315 6.86 3.70 24.16
N PHE A 316 6.38 3.57 22.92
CA PHE A 316 4.96 3.32 22.65
C PHE A 316 4.50 1.99 23.23
N ILE A 317 5.27 0.92 23.04
CA ILE A 317 4.93 -0.42 23.56
C ILE A 317 4.86 -0.39 25.08
N GLU A 318 5.88 0.15 25.76
CA GLU A 318 5.91 0.22 27.23
C GLU A 318 4.70 0.99 27.80
N LEU A 319 4.35 2.13 27.21
CA LEU A 319 3.21 2.93 27.64
C LEU A 319 1.89 2.21 27.38
N PHE A 320 1.79 1.59 26.23
CA PHE A 320 0.60 0.85 25.86
C PHE A 320 0.35 -0.34 26.78
N ASP A 321 1.41 -1.09 27.14
CA ASP A 321 1.35 -2.20 28.08
C ASP A 321 0.96 -1.72 29.49
N ALA A 322 1.53 -0.57 29.92
CA ALA A 322 1.17 0.02 31.21
C ALA A 322 -0.32 0.45 31.26
N GLU A 323 -0.87 1.00 30.19
CA GLU A 323 -2.29 1.35 30.12
C GLU A 323 -3.17 0.10 30.00
N ALA A 324 -2.75 -0.90 29.22
CA ALA A 324 -3.45 -2.17 29.12
C ALA A 324 -3.56 -2.86 30.48
N ALA A 325 -2.49 -2.86 31.28
CA ALA A 325 -2.47 -3.45 32.63
C ALA A 325 -3.40 -2.73 33.63
N ARG A 326 -3.74 -1.46 33.39
CA ARG A 326 -4.70 -0.70 34.20
C ARG A 326 -6.16 -1.03 33.86
N LEU A 327 -6.38 -1.54 32.66
CA LEU A 327 -7.72 -1.86 32.16
C LEU A 327 -8.07 -3.32 32.52
N THR A 328 -8.97 -3.49 33.47
CA THR A 328 -9.50 -4.81 33.83
C THR A 328 -10.41 -5.34 32.73
N GLU A 329 -10.38 -6.65 32.48
CA GLU A 329 -11.27 -7.36 31.56
C GLU A 329 -11.03 -7.10 30.06
N VAL A 330 -9.87 -6.58 29.67
CA VAL A 330 -9.47 -6.51 28.26
C VAL A 330 -8.83 -7.82 27.85
N ASN A 331 -9.36 -8.45 26.81
CA ASN A 331 -8.88 -9.73 26.30
C ASN A 331 -8.29 -9.62 24.88
N TRP A 332 -8.56 -8.51 24.18
CA TRP A 332 -8.19 -8.31 22.80
C TRP A 332 -7.42 -7.02 22.59
N LEU A 333 -6.33 -7.11 21.82
CA LEU A 333 -5.61 -5.96 21.26
C LEU A 333 -5.95 -5.83 19.77
N ALA A 334 -6.55 -4.72 19.39
CA ALA A 334 -6.80 -4.43 17.98
C ALA A 334 -5.61 -3.71 17.33
N GLN A 335 -5.30 -4.10 16.10
CA GLN A 335 -4.21 -3.54 15.32
C GLN A 335 -4.66 -3.22 13.88
N GLY A 336 -4.11 -2.15 13.31
CA GLY A 336 -4.42 -1.68 11.96
C GLY A 336 -3.53 -2.30 10.89
N THR A 337 -3.18 -3.58 11.00
CA THR A 337 -2.46 -4.34 9.98
C THR A 337 -3.28 -4.39 8.70
N ILE A 338 -2.65 -4.13 7.55
CA ILE A 338 -3.26 -4.17 6.23
C ILE A 338 -2.62 -5.25 5.34
N TYR A 339 -3.25 -5.57 4.22
CA TYR A 339 -2.83 -6.70 3.38
C TYR A 339 -1.39 -6.60 2.86
N PRO A 340 -0.87 -5.42 2.43
CA PRO A 340 0.55 -5.29 2.09
C PRO A 340 1.51 -5.69 3.21
N ASP A 341 1.19 -5.38 4.48
CA ASP A 341 2.02 -5.77 5.64
C ASP A 341 2.09 -7.31 5.79
N VAL A 342 0.98 -7.98 5.48
CA VAL A 342 0.89 -9.46 5.51
C VAL A 342 1.76 -10.09 4.44
N ILE A 343 1.69 -9.58 3.20
CA ILE A 343 2.48 -10.08 2.06
C ILE A 343 3.98 -9.88 2.33
N GLU A 344 4.38 -8.69 2.78
CA GLU A 344 5.79 -8.38 3.11
C GLU A 344 6.32 -9.31 4.21
N SER A 345 5.51 -9.62 5.22
CA SER A 345 5.89 -10.52 6.31
C SER A 345 6.01 -11.99 5.89
N ALA A 346 5.18 -12.44 4.96
CA ALA A 346 5.25 -13.79 4.39
C ALA A 346 6.54 -13.97 3.56
N GLY A 347 6.89 -12.98 2.73
CA GLY A 347 8.12 -12.97 1.94
C GLY A 347 9.41 -13.00 2.79
N ALA A 348 9.39 -12.38 3.98
CA ALA A 348 10.51 -12.38 4.91
C ALA A 348 10.78 -13.77 5.53
N LYS A 349 9.74 -14.56 5.78
CA LYS A 349 9.86 -15.93 6.33
C LYS A 349 10.49 -16.91 5.36
N THR A 350 10.32 -16.72 4.06
CA THR A 350 10.91 -17.59 3.02
C THR A 350 12.37 -17.26 2.70
N GLY A 351 12.95 -16.21 3.30
CA GLY A 351 14.37 -15.85 3.17
C GLY A 351 14.77 -15.29 1.81
N LYS A 352 13.84 -15.11 0.88
CA LYS A 352 14.08 -14.64 -0.49
C LYS A 352 13.85 -13.14 -0.70
N ALA A 353 13.22 -12.45 0.26
CA ALA A 353 13.08 -11.00 0.25
C ALA A 353 13.95 -10.34 1.33
N LYS A 354 14.77 -9.34 0.96
CA LYS A 354 15.42 -8.47 1.94
C LYS A 354 14.34 -7.61 2.60
N VAL A 355 14.19 -7.75 3.91
CA VAL A 355 13.30 -6.89 4.71
C VAL A 355 13.76 -5.44 4.57
N ILE A 356 13.02 -4.63 3.84
CA ILE A 356 13.32 -3.20 3.61
C ILE A 356 12.62 -2.30 4.65
N LYS A 357 11.62 -2.81 5.38
CA LYS A 357 10.87 -2.03 6.37
C LYS A 357 10.68 -2.79 7.68
N SER A 358 11.25 -2.22 8.76
CA SER A 358 11.05 -2.65 10.15
C SER A 358 9.88 -1.94 10.84
N HIS A 359 8.94 -1.33 10.09
CA HIS A 359 8.06 -0.29 10.64
C HIS A 359 6.62 -0.71 10.93
N HIS A 360 6.21 -1.91 10.54
CA HIS A 360 4.91 -2.43 10.88
C HIS A 360 5.07 -3.62 11.83
N ASN A 361 4.42 -3.53 12.98
CA ASN A 361 4.50 -4.45 14.13
C ASN A 361 3.95 -5.88 13.85
N VAL A 362 4.12 -6.40 12.64
CA VAL A 362 3.83 -7.80 12.35
C VAL A 362 4.99 -8.64 12.91
N GLY A 363 4.84 -9.09 14.17
CA GLY A 363 5.85 -9.88 14.89
C GLY A 363 6.67 -9.13 15.95
N GLY A 364 6.35 -7.86 16.25
CA GLY A 364 7.05 -7.06 17.28
C GLY A 364 6.35 -6.96 18.63
N LEU A 365 5.26 -7.74 18.83
CA LEU A 365 4.60 -7.81 20.12
C LEU A 365 5.41 -8.74 21.05
N PRO A 366 5.52 -8.44 22.37
CA PRO A 366 6.18 -9.29 23.31
C PRO A 366 5.59 -10.71 23.31
N GLU A 367 6.45 -11.74 23.36
CA GLU A 367 6.02 -13.16 23.38
C GLU A 367 5.17 -13.52 24.61
N ASP A 368 5.24 -12.69 25.66
CA ASP A 368 4.54 -12.84 26.93
C ASP A 368 3.23 -12.03 27.01
N MET A 369 2.80 -11.41 25.93
CA MET A 369 1.54 -10.66 25.89
C MET A 369 0.34 -11.59 26.05
N THR A 370 -0.51 -11.33 27.04
CA THR A 370 -1.70 -12.15 27.35
C THR A 370 -2.93 -11.81 26.47
N LEU A 371 -2.89 -10.69 25.75
CA LEU A 371 -4.00 -10.25 24.90
C LEU A 371 -4.00 -10.98 23.55
N LYS A 372 -5.18 -11.37 23.10
CA LYS A 372 -5.39 -11.91 21.75
C LYS A 372 -5.35 -10.79 20.72
N LEU A 373 -4.79 -11.05 19.55
CA LEU A 373 -4.69 -10.07 18.47
C LEU A 373 -5.97 -10.05 17.62
N LEU A 374 -6.47 -8.85 17.32
CA LEU A 374 -7.61 -8.61 16.43
C LEU A 374 -7.18 -7.65 15.31
N GLU A 375 -7.16 -8.13 14.06
CA GLU A 375 -6.68 -7.41 12.88
C GLU A 375 -7.78 -7.23 11.82
N PRO A 376 -8.71 -6.29 12.01
CA PRO A 376 -9.90 -6.18 11.16
C PRO A 376 -9.62 -5.79 9.71
N LEU A 377 -8.48 -5.16 9.42
CA LEU A 377 -8.11 -4.66 8.10
C LEU A 377 -7.11 -5.55 7.36
N ARG A 378 -6.76 -6.71 7.93
CA ARG A 378 -5.70 -7.60 7.45
C ARG A 378 -5.82 -8.02 5.98
N GLU A 379 -7.05 -8.08 5.46
CA GLU A 379 -7.35 -8.47 4.08
C GLU A 379 -7.42 -7.27 3.11
N LEU A 380 -7.26 -6.03 3.59
CA LEU A 380 -7.54 -4.83 2.80
C LEU A 380 -6.27 -4.12 2.33
N PHE A 381 -6.29 -3.64 1.09
CA PHE A 381 -5.32 -2.68 0.60
C PHE A 381 -5.59 -1.27 1.15
N LYS A 382 -4.58 -0.40 1.12
CA LYS A 382 -4.67 0.97 1.66
C LYS A 382 -5.79 1.82 1.06
N ASP A 383 -6.04 1.68 -0.23
CA ASP A 383 -7.13 2.39 -0.92
C ASP A 383 -8.51 1.86 -0.53
N GLU A 384 -8.64 0.56 -0.26
CA GLU A 384 -9.85 -0.06 0.27
C GLU A 384 -10.13 0.42 1.70
N VAL A 385 -9.10 0.49 2.55
CA VAL A 385 -9.20 1.04 3.91
C VAL A 385 -9.70 2.49 3.88
N ARG A 386 -9.21 3.31 2.95
CA ARG A 386 -9.68 4.69 2.79
C ARG A 386 -11.17 4.75 2.39
N LYS A 387 -11.58 3.95 1.41
CA LYS A 387 -13.00 3.85 1.01
C LYS A 387 -13.88 3.40 2.18
N LEU A 388 -13.39 2.43 2.95
CA LEU A 388 -14.05 1.94 4.16
C LEU A 388 -14.22 3.06 5.19
N GLY A 389 -13.15 3.83 5.44
CA GLY A 389 -13.18 4.96 6.38
C GLY A 389 -14.25 5.99 6.04
N VAL A 390 -14.33 6.38 4.75
CA VAL A 390 -15.39 7.31 4.29
C VAL A 390 -16.78 6.72 4.48
N ALA A 391 -16.98 5.45 4.14
CA ALA A 391 -18.26 4.75 4.30
C ALA A 391 -18.66 4.56 5.78
N LEU A 392 -17.69 4.54 6.70
CA LEU A 392 -17.91 4.52 8.16
C LEU A 392 -18.13 5.93 8.75
N GLY A 393 -18.12 6.99 7.94
CA GLY A 393 -18.41 8.36 8.37
C GLY A 393 -17.19 9.18 8.80
N LEU A 394 -15.97 8.69 8.57
CA LEU A 394 -14.78 9.50 8.81
C LEU A 394 -14.66 10.62 7.76
N PRO A 395 -14.24 11.83 8.15
CA PRO A 395 -14.04 12.93 7.22
C PRO A 395 -13.00 12.60 6.14
N SER A 396 -13.28 12.99 4.89
CA SER A 396 -12.37 12.77 3.76
C SER A 396 -10.95 13.33 4.03
N ASP A 397 -10.85 14.50 4.67
CA ASP A 397 -9.59 15.14 5.01
C ASP A 397 -8.73 14.29 5.97
N MET A 398 -9.36 13.52 6.85
CA MET A 398 -8.68 12.58 7.73
C MET A 398 -8.23 11.34 6.98
N VAL A 399 -9.08 10.82 6.10
CA VAL A 399 -8.86 9.55 5.38
C VAL A 399 -7.85 9.71 4.25
N TYR A 400 -7.88 10.83 3.51
CA TYR A 400 -6.99 11.11 2.38
C TYR A 400 -5.81 12.02 2.73
N ARG A 401 -5.49 12.15 4.03
CA ARG A 401 -4.31 12.91 4.43
C ARG A 401 -3.01 12.28 3.94
N HIS A 402 -2.01 13.12 3.72
CA HIS A 402 -0.67 12.68 3.37
C HIS A 402 -0.10 11.75 4.44
N PRO A 403 0.74 10.77 4.06
CA PRO A 403 1.42 9.91 5.01
C PRO A 403 2.16 10.69 6.09
N PHE A 404 2.10 10.18 7.31
CA PHE A 404 2.85 10.69 8.44
C PHE A 404 3.51 9.50 9.13
N PRO A 405 4.84 9.49 9.27
CA PRO A 405 5.54 8.33 9.80
C PRO A 405 5.20 8.09 11.26
N GLY A 406 5.30 6.82 11.71
CA GLY A 406 5.04 6.45 13.11
C GLY A 406 5.85 7.26 14.12
N PRO A 407 7.17 7.54 13.89
CA PRO A 407 7.95 8.40 14.78
C PRO A 407 7.56 9.89 14.77
N GLY A 408 6.59 10.28 13.96
CA GLY A 408 6.10 11.65 13.89
C GLY A 408 7.17 12.64 13.40
N LEU A 409 7.18 13.80 14.02
CA LEU A 409 8.17 14.85 13.72
C LEU A 409 9.61 14.45 14.08
N GLY A 410 9.82 13.38 14.87
CA GLY A 410 11.15 12.95 15.32
C GLY A 410 12.11 12.62 14.18
N VAL A 411 11.60 12.08 13.05
CA VAL A 411 12.38 11.80 11.83
C VAL A 411 12.33 12.93 10.79
N ARG A 412 11.78 14.08 11.17
CA ARG A 412 11.79 15.33 10.40
C ARG A 412 12.60 16.43 11.10
N ILE A 413 13.25 16.08 12.20
CA ILE A 413 14.24 16.92 12.91
C ILE A 413 15.59 16.24 12.73
N LEU A 414 16.46 16.79 11.90
CA LEU A 414 17.79 16.22 11.68
C LEU A 414 18.64 16.33 12.96
N GLY A 415 19.33 15.24 13.31
CA GLY A 415 20.12 15.17 14.52
C GLY A 415 19.26 15.06 15.79
N GLU A 416 19.68 15.67 16.89
CA GLU A 416 19.03 15.56 18.20
C GLU A 416 17.61 16.13 18.21
N VAL A 417 16.64 15.38 18.74
CA VAL A 417 15.27 15.84 18.92
C VAL A 417 15.16 16.67 20.20
N LYS A 418 14.67 17.91 20.06
CA LYS A 418 14.38 18.81 21.17
C LYS A 418 12.95 19.32 21.09
N LYS A 419 12.30 19.49 22.23
CA LYS A 419 10.92 20.01 22.27
C LYS A 419 10.79 21.33 21.50
N GLU A 420 11.78 22.24 21.68
CA GLU A 420 11.81 23.51 20.95
C GLU A 420 11.84 23.33 19.43
N TYR A 421 12.61 22.36 18.91
CA TYR A 421 12.70 22.07 17.48
C TYR A 421 11.40 21.47 16.95
N ALA A 422 10.77 20.59 17.74
CA ALA A 422 9.46 20.02 17.42
C ALA A 422 8.37 21.12 17.37
N ASP A 423 8.38 22.07 18.30
CA ASP A 423 7.41 23.17 18.33
C ASP A 423 7.56 24.10 17.11
N ILE A 424 8.80 24.43 16.72
CA ILE A 424 9.10 25.22 15.51
C ILE A 424 8.66 24.47 14.26
N LEU A 425 9.06 23.20 14.13
CA LEU A 425 8.75 22.38 12.96
C LEU A 425 7.25 22.18 12.79
N ARG A 426 6.53 21.95 13.89
CA ARG A 426 5.08 21.76 13.90
C ARG A 426 4.33 22.96 13.31
N LEU A 427 4.78 24.17 13.64
CA LEU A 427 4.20 25.40 13.10
C LEU A 427 4.56 25.56 11.61
N ALA A 428 5.81 25.29 11.22
CA ALA A 428 6.24 25.37 9.82
C ALA A 428 5.49 24.37 8.93
N ASP A 429 5.33 23.12 9.39
CA ASP A 429 4.56 22.08 8.72
C ASP A 429 3.09 22.49 8.58
N HIS A 430 2.50 23.04 9.64
CA HIS A 430 1.13 23.54 9.62
C HIS A 430 0.92 24.64 8.59
N ILE A 431 1.80 25.63 8.53
CA ILE A 431 1.74 26.73 7.53
C ILE A 431 1.82 26.14 6.12
N PHE A 432 2.79 25.27 5.87
CA PHE A 432 2.99 24.68 4.55
C PHE A 432 1.77 23.86 4.09
N ILE A 433 1.26 22.98 4.94
CA ILE A 433 0.09 22.14 4.62
C ILE A 433 -1.18 22.97 4.45
N SER A 434 -1.38 24.00 5.27
CA SER A 434 -2.55 24.89 5.13
C SER A 434 -2.53 25.63 3.81
N GLU A 435 -1.37 26.18 3.43
CA GLU A 435 -1.22 26.87 2.14
C GLU A 435 -1.39 25.93 0.94
N LEU A 436 -0.88 24.69 1.02
CA LEU A 436 -1.15 23.68 -0.02
C LEU A 436 -2.64 23.42 -0.21
N ARG A 437 -3.40 23.33 0.88
CA ARG A 437 -4.86 23.13 0.84
C ARG A 437 -5.57 24.34 0.26
N GLU A 438 -5.26 25.55 0.73
CA GLU A 438 -5.85 26.80 0.22
C GLU A 438 -5.58 27.03 -1.26
N ALA A 439 -4.40 26.65 -1.75
CA ALA A 439 -4.02 26.75 -3.15
C ALA A 439 -4.54 25.61 -4.04
N GLY A 440 -5.24 24.62 -3.49
CA GLY A 440 -5.69 23.42 -4.22
C GLY A 440 -4.54 22.56 -4.77
N LEU A 441 -3.39 22.57 -4.10
CA LEU A 441 -2.19 21.83 -4.46
C LEU A 441 -2.00 20.57 -3.61
N TYR A 442 -2.74 20.45 -2.49
CA TYR A 442 -2.59 19.33 -1.56
C TYR A 442 -2.83 17.98 -2.24
N ASP A 443 -3.93 17.84 -2.98
CA ASP A 443 -4.30 16.59 -3.66
C ASP A 443 -3.47 16.33 -4.93
N LYS A 444 -2.71 17.32 -5.40
CA LYS A 444 -1.77 17.17 -6.52
C LYS A 444 -0.41 16.66 -6.08
N THR A 445 -0.13 16.69 -4.79
CA THR A 445 1.08 16.14 -4.18
C THR A 445 0.74 14.85 -3.45
N SER A 446 1.62 13.85 -3.52
CA SER A 446 1.41 12.57 -2.84
C SER A 446 1.84 12.61 -1.37
N GLN A 447 2.87 13.41 -1.07
CA GLN A 447 3.35 13.69 0.28
C GLN A 447 4.03 15.05 0.31
N ALA A 448 3.73 15.85 1.33
CA ALA A 448 4.36 17.14 1.58
C ALA A 448 4.54 17.37 3.09
N PHE A 449 5.66 17.95 3.47
CA PHE A 449 6.02 18.23 4.87
C PHE A 449 7.17 19.24 4.97
N ALA A 450 7.37 19.76 6.17
CA ALA A 450 8.54 20.54 6.55
C ALA A 450 9.57 19.68 7.28
N VAL A 451 10.85 20.05 7.19
CA VAL A 451 12.00 19.43 7.87
C VAL A 451 12.77 20.50 8.63
N PHE A 452 13.05 20.23 9.89
CA PHE A 452 13.87 21.15 10.70
C PHE A 452 15.34 20.82 10.55
N LEU A 453 16.13 21.83 10.17
CA LEU A 453 17.56 21.74 10.05
C LEU A 453 18.22 22.48 11.22
N PRO A 454 18.96 21.78 12.12
CA PRO A 454 19.60 22.38 13.27
C PRO A 454 20.87 23.17 12.90
N VAL A 455 20.87 23.79 11.74
CA VAL A 455 21.93 24.66 11.25
C VAL A 455 21.47 26.09 11.30
N LYS A 456 22.38 27.00 11.69
CA LYS A 456 22.09 28.42 11.79
C LYS A 456 22.55 29.15 10.54
N SER A 457 21.67 29.99 10.02
CA SER A 457 21.95 30.88 8.89
C SER A 457 21.85 32.34 9.32
N VAL A 458 22.64 33.18 8.66
CA VAL A 458 22.56 34.64 8.86
C VAL A 458 21.27 35.15 8.25
N GLY A 459 20.52 35.92 9.03
CA GLY A 459 19.38 36.70 8.59
C GLY A 459 19.52 38.17 9.05
N VAL A 460 18.73 39.02 8.45
CA VAL A 460 18.59 40.42 8.85
C VAL A 460 17.12 40.67 9.16
N VAL A 461 16.85 41.03 10.42
CA VAL A 461 15.50 41.37 10.88
C VAL A 461 15.54 42.76 11.50
N GLY A 462 14.88 43.71 10.87
CA GLY A 462 15.13 45.11 11.12
C GLY A 462 16.57 45.44 10.75
N ASP A 463 17.27 46.22 11.55
CA ASP A 463 18.66 46.60 11.31
C ASP A 463 19.68 45.68 12.01
N ALA A 464 19.22 44.54 12.57
CA ALA A 464 20.07 43.64 13.33
C ALA A 464 20.34 42.32 12.60
N ARG A 465 21.59 41.84 12.67
CA ARG A 465 21.94 40.47 12.25
C ARG A 465 21.46 39.47 13.27
N ARG A 466 20.80 38.39 12.76
CA ARG A 466 20.37 37.25 13.57
C ARG A 466 20.96 35.96 12.99
N TYR A 467 21.20 34.99 13.86
CA TYR A 467 21.65 33.64 13.51
C TYR A 467 20.59 32.67 14.00
N ASP A 468 19.67 32.34 13.09
CA ASP A 468 18.53 31.52 13.40
C ASP A 468 18.49 30.28 12.47
N TYR A 469 17.58 29.37 12.74
CA TYR A 469 17.51 28.06 12.09
C TYR A 469 16.96 28.11 10.64
N VAL A 470 17.14 26.98 9.98
CA VAL A 470 16.68 26.76 8.61
C VAL A 470 15.58 25.69 8.61
N VAL A 471 14.57 25.88 7.80
CA VAL A 471 13.54 24.88 7.50
C VAL A 471 13.62 24.51 6.02
N ALA A 472 13.59 23.21 5.71
CA ALA A 472 13.43 22.72 4.37
C ALA A 472 11.97 22.28 4.14
N LEU A 473 11.42 22.61 2.97
CA LEU A 473 10.13 22.12 2.51
C LEU A 473 10.36 20.95 1.56
N ARG A 474 9.61 19.90 1.72
CA ARG A 474 9.62 18.72 0.86
C ARG A 474 8.22 18.45 0.34
N ALA A 475 8.05 18.35 -0.97
CA ALA A 475 6.83 17.87 -1.60
C ALA A 475 7.19 16.97 -2.77
N VAL A 476 6.49 15.84 -2.89
CA VAL A 476 6.73 14.84 -3.92
C VAL A 476 5.44 14.39 -4.59
N GLU A 477 5.58 13.99 -5.84
CA GLU A 477 4.56 13.32 -6.63
C GLU A 477 5.01 11.88 -6.89
N THR A 478 4.16 10.92 -6.61
CA THR A 478 4.43 9.50 -6.81
C THR A 478 3.13 8.72 -6.99
N VAL A 479 3.21 7.57 -7.65
CA VAL A 479 2.09 6.64 -7.81
C VAL A 479 2.20 5.47 -6.82
N ASP A 480 3.42 4.99 -6.57
CA ASP A 480 3.70 3.73 -5.87
C ASP A 480 4.60 3.88 -4.63
N PHE A 481 5.11 5.09 -4.35
CA PHE A 481 6.10 5.39 -3.30
C PHE A 481 7.46 4.67 -3.47
N MET A 482 7.62 3.85 -4.51
CA MET A 482 8.90 3.25 -4.87
C MET A 482 9.80 4.26 -5.57
N THR A 483 9.23 5.00 -6.52
CA THR A 483 9.85 6.13 -7.20
C THR A 483 9.05 7.40 -6.91
N ALA A 484 9.73 8.54 -6.80
CA ALA A 484 9.07 9.82 -6.60
C ALA A 484 9.86 10.95 -7.28
N ARG A 485 9.15 11.89 -7.83
CA ARG A 485 9.74 13.16 -8.27
C ARG A 485 9.36 14.25 -7.29
N TRP A 486 10.20 15.27 -7.16
CA TRP A 486 9.84 16.47 -6.42
C TRP A 486 8.69 17.19 -7.12
N ALA A 487 7.75 17.74 -6.36
CA ALA A 487 6.59 18.44 -6.90
C ALA A 487 6.96 19.82 -7.42
N HIS A 488 6.53 20.15 -8.63
CA HIS A 488 6.77 21.46 -9.25
C HIS A 488 5.76 22.49 -8.74
N LEU A 489 5.94 22.92 -7.48
CA LEU A 489 5.09 23.95 -6.90
C LEU A 489 5.39 25.33 -7.53
N PRO A 490 4.36 26.20 -7.73
CA PRO A 490 4.56 27.54 -8.26
C PRO A 490 5.50 28.37 -7.40
N TYR A 491 6.36 29.19 -8.03
CA TYR A 491 7.31 30.03 -7.29
C TYR A 491 6.61 31.04 -6.35
N ASP A 492 5.53 31.66 -6.79
CA ASP A 492 4.73 32.59 -5.99
C ASP A 492 4.15 31.90 -4.75
N PHE A 493 3.77 30.63 -4.88
CA PHE A 493 3.33 29.81 -3.77
C PHE A 493 4.47 29.57 -2.77
N LEU A 494 5.65 29.17 -3.26
CA LEU A 494 6.83 28.95 -2.40
C LEU A 494 7.27 30.23 -1.70
N GLU A 495 7.21 31.37 -2.39
CA GLU A 495 7.47 32.68 -1.80
C GLU A 495 6.48 33.00 -0.68
N LYS A 496 5.17 32.80 -0.91
CA LYS A 496 4.13 33.00 0.10
C LYS A 496 4.38 32.16 1.35
N VAL A 497 4.65 30.85 1.18
CA VAL A 497 4.93 29.93 2.30
C VAL A 497 6.18 30.37 3.05
N SER A 498 7.27 30.68 2.34
CA SER A 498 8.53 31.13 2.94
C SER A 498 8.34 32.41 3.76
N ASN A 499 7.63 33.38 3.22
CA ASN A 499 7.34 34.64 3.90
C ASN A 499 6.50 34.42 5.17
N ARG A 500 5.48 33.56 5.12
CA ARG A 500 4.69 33.23 6.29
C ARG A 500 5.54 32.55 7.37
N ILE A 501 6.31 31.52 7.02
CA ILE A 501 7.16 30.79 7.97
C ILE A 501 8.15 31.74 8.67
N ILE A 502 8.82 32.60 7.90
CA ILE A 502 9.83 33.53 8.46
C ILE A 502 9.19 34.60 9.35
N ASN A 503 8.01 35.09 8.99
CA ASN A 503 7.34 36.17 9.73
C ASN A 503 6.55 35.67 10.95
N GLU A 504 5.96 34.49 10.87
CA GLU A 504 5.07 33.94 11.91
C GLU A 504 5.83 33.09 12.93
N ILE A 505 6.99 32.50 12.56
CA ILE A 505 7.75 31.62 13.46
C ILE A 505 9.06 32.29 13.89
N PRO A 506 9.18 32.68 15.17
CA PRO A 506 10.45 33.16 15.70
C PRO A 506 11.56 32.13 15.50
N ARG A 507 12.79 32.63 15.27
CA ARG A 507 14.02 31.84 15.15
C ARG A 507 14.17 31.04 13.83
N ILE A 508 13.38 31.34 12.82
CA ILE A 508 13.60 30.88 11.43
C ILE A 508 13.99 32.11 10.59
N THR A 509 15.11 32.01 9.89
CA THR A 509 15.60 33.07 8.97
C THR A 509 15.72 32.57 7.53
N ARG A 510 15.56 31.29 7.28
CA ARG A 510 15.71 30.75 5.95
C ARG A 510 14.79 29.55 5.72
N VAL A 511 14.16 29.53 4.55
CA VAL A 511 13.39 28.40 4.03
C VAL A 511 14.05 27.94 2.74
N THR A 512 14.18 26.62 2.56
CA THR A 512 14.68 25.97 1.35
C THR A 512 13.64 25.02 0.81
N TYR A 513 13.73 24.66 -0.46
CA TYR A 513 12.86 23.64 -1.09
C TYR A 513 13.72 22.51 -1.62
N ASP A 514 13.41 21.26 -1.24
CA ASP A 514 14.15 20.07 -1.67
C ASP A 514 13.64 19.60 -3.04
N ILE A 515 14.54 19.64 -4.02
CA ILE A 515 14.29 19.27 -5.42
C ILE A 515 14.88 17.90 -5.79
N SER A 516 15.13 17.05 -4.80
CA SER A 516 15.69 15.71 -5.02
C SER A 516 14.61 14.70 -5.38
N SER A 517 14.88 13.83 -6.36
CA SER A 517 14.00 12.72 -6.73
C SER A 517 14.39 11.43 -6.01
N LYS A 518 13.45 10.49 -5.89
CA LYS A 518 13.68 9.13 -5.39
C LYS A 518 13.66 8.14 -6.56
N PRO A 519 14.72 7.35 -6.80
CA PRO A 519 16.07 7.48 -6.24
C PRO A 519 16.83 8.70 -6.74
N PRO A 520 18.00 9.10 -6.22
CA PRO A 520 18.74 8.44 -5.14
C PRO A 520 18.30 8.86 -3.73
N ALA A 521 17.59 10.00 -3.57
CA ALA A 521 17.09 10.40 -2.27
C ALA A 521 15.89 9.54 -1.83
N THR A 522 15.58 9.55 -0.54
CA THR A 522 14.32 9.03 0.00
C THR A 522 13.24 10.13 0.01
N ILE A 523 11.99 9.78 0.31
CA ILE A 523 10.93 10.78 0.49
C ILE A 523 11.12 11.48 1.83
N GLU A 524 11.13 10.73 2.95
CA GLU A 524 11.52 11.27 4.26
C GLU A 524 13.04 11.51 4.30
N TRP A 525 13.50 12.41 5.14
CA TRP A 525 14.91 12.77 5.26
C TRP A 525 15.69 11.88 6.25
N GLU A 526 14.99 11.29 7.24
CA GLU A 526 15.52 10.31 8.19
C GLU A 526 14.66 9.05 8.28
#